data_56f623c0cb9c78519d035b113f85543f
#
_entry.id   56f623c0cb9c78519d035b113f85543f
#
_cell.length_a   1.000
_cell.length_b   1.000
_cell.length_c   1.000
_cell.angle_alpha   90.00
_cell.angle_beta   90.00
_cell.angle_gamma   90.00
#
_symmetry.space_group_name_H-M   'P 1'
#
loop_
_entity.id
_entity.type
_entity.pdbx_description
1 polymer ?
#
loop_
_entity_poly.entity_id
_entity_poly.type
_entity_poly.pdbx_seq_one_letter_code
_entity_poly.pdbx_strand_id
1 'polypeptide(L)'
;MVKCYNDAMAHHLVKAVRLLPHKPGVYMYKDAKGTVIYVGKAKDLRNRVSSYFQAGRNLEPAKEIMVGRIVELETIVVSSELEALLLEGSLIKKYHPRYNIILRDDKYFTFIKITLRDALPQIEIVRRITKDGSRYFGPFTSAWRVRQTLKLIKRIFHYCTE
;
A
#
# COMPACT_ATOMS: atom_id res chain seq x y z
N MET A 1 17.24 -28.07 1.36
CA MET A 1 18.62 -27.71 1.00
C MET A 1 18.56 -26.65 -0.11
N VAL A 2 18.36 -25.36 0.26
CA VAL A 2 18.46 -24.20 -0.64
C VAL A 2 19.33 -23.17 0.09
N LYS A 3 20.58 -23.50 0.25
CA LYS A 3 21.68 -22.57 0.56
C LYS A 3 22.40 -22.29 -0.76
N CYS A 4 22.73 -21.05 -0.97
CA CYS A 4 23.53 -20.45 -2.04
C CYS A 4 22.75 -19.60 -3.02
N TYR A 5 22.14 -18.51 -2.53
CA TYR A 5 21.95 -17.36 -3.38
C TYR A 5 22.70 -16.16 -2.75
N ASN A 6 23.90 -15.94 -3.29
CA ASN A 6 24.76 -14.76 -3.19
C ASN A 6 24.90 -14.07 -1.82
N ASP A 7 25.81 -14.56 -0.96
CA ASP A 7 26.31 -13.83 0.21
C ASP A 7 26.79 -12.39 -0.14
N ALA A 8 27.39 -12.19 -1.30
CA ALA A 8 27.83 -10.88 -1.78
C ALA A 8 26.65 -9.92 -2.03
N MET A 9 25.54 -10.41 -2.59
CA MET A 9 24.35 -9.60 -2.88
C MET A 9 23.54 -9.30 -1.62
N ALA A 10 23.44 -10.27 -0.72
CA ALA A 10 22.85 -10.07 0.61
C ALA A 10 23.67 -9.04 1.42
N HIS A 11 24.99 -9.07 1.32
CA HIS A 11 25.88 -8.13 1.97
C HIS A 11 25.71 -6.70 1.45
N HIS A 12 25.52 -6.53 0.13
CA HIS A 12 25.25 -5.22 -0.50
C HIS A 12 23.90 -4.64 -0.05
N LEU A 13 22.85 -5.46 -0.02
CA LEU A 13 21.52 -5.03 0.44
C LEU A 13 21.53 -4.66 1.93
N VAL A 14 22.19 -5.43 2.78
CA VAL A 14 22.32 -5.12 4.21
C VAL A 14 23.06 -3.80 4.43
N LYS A 15 24.08 -3.51 3.63
CA LYS A 15 24.82 -2.23 3.68
C LYS A 15 23.93 -1.06 3.23
N ALA A 16 23.16 -1.23 2.14
CA ALA A 16 22.20 -0.24 1.67
C ALA A 16 21.08 0.03 2.71
N VAL A 17 20.58 -1.02 3.38
CA VAL A 17 19.56 -0.89 4.43
C VAL A 17 20.04 -0.05 5.62
N ARG A 18 21.31 -0.17 6.01
CA ARG A 18 21.89 0.64 7.10
C ARG A 18 21.96 2.12 6.79
N LEU A 19 21.97 2.49 5.51
CA LEU A 19 22.00 3.90 5.06
C LEU A 19 20.61 4.51 4.92
N LEU A 20 19.54 3.73 5.06
CA LEU A 20 18.18 4.25 4.98
C LEU A 20 17.88 5.23 6.12
N PRO A 21 17.10 6.29 5.85
CA PRO A 21 16.71 7.25 6.88
C PRO A 21 15.65 6.66 7.83
N HIS A 22 15.62 7.16 9.05
CA HIS A 22 14.55 6.94 10.03
C HIS A 22 13.37 7.87 9.74
N LYS A 23 12.73 7.68 8.57
CA LYS A 23 11.60 8.50 8.09
C LYS A 23 10.52 7.60 7.51
N PRO A 24 9.27 8.10 7.47
CA PRO A 24 8.20 7.39 6.80
C PRO A 24 8.46 7.32 5.29
N GLY A 25 8.00 6.26 4.67
CA GLY A 25 8.18 6.05 3.24
C GLY A 25 7.63 4.74 2.72
N VAL A 26 7.88 4.52 1.44
CA VAL A 26 7.55 3.29 0.72
C VAL A 26 8.83 2.66 0.23
N TYR A 27 8.90 1.33 0.31
CA TYR A 27 10.00 0.53 -0.23
C TYR A 27 9.49 -0.48 -1.25
N MET A 28 10.30 -0.72 -2.26
CA MET A 28 10.01 -1.66 -3.35
C MET A 28 11.16 -2.65 -3.46
N TYR A 29 10.82 -3.93 -3.52
CA TYR A 29 11.78 -5.00 -3.81
C TYR A 29 11.66 -5.42 -5.27
N LYS A 30 12.80 -5.51 -5.95
CA LYS A 30 12.89 -5.98 -7.34
C LYS A 30 13.70 -7.25 -7.42
N ASP A 31 13.35 -8.09 -8.38
CA ASP A 31 14.07 -9.32 -8.72
C ASP A 31 15.21 -9.07 -9.71
N ALA A 32 15.91 -10.14 -10.10
CA ALA A 32 17.02 -10.09 -11.06
C ALA A 32 16.62 -9.59 -12.46
N LYS A 33 15.32 -9.54 -12.76
CA LYS A 33 14.79 -9.00 -14.02
C LYS A 33 14.40 -7.53 -13.92
N GLY A 34 14.61 -6.88 -12.76
CA GLY A 34 14.15 -5.53 -12.47
C GLY A 34 12.64 -5.41 -12.21
N THR A 35 11.94 -6.55 -12.11
CA THR A 35 10.50 -6.57 -11.86
C THR A 35 10.22 -6.27 -10.39
N VAL A 36 9.30 -5.34 -10.11
CA VAL A 36 8.84 -5.06 -8.74
C VAL A 36 8.03 -6.26 -8.25
N ILE A 37 8.56 -6.97 -7.27
CA ILE A 37 7.96 -8.18 -6.69
C ILE A 37 7.19 -7.90 -5.40
N TYR A 38 7.51 -6.81 -4.71
CA TYR A 38 6.83 -6.39 -3.48
C TYR A 38 6.93 -4.87 -3.29
N VAL A 39 5.87 -4.29 -2.78
CA VAL A 39 5.80 -2.89 -2.33
C VAL A 39 5.31 -2.89 -0.90
N GLY A 40 5.91 -2.06 -0.04
CA GLY A 40 5.47 -1.95 1.34
C GLY A 40 5.71 -0.55 1.91
N LYS A 41 4.82 -0.11 2.78
CA LYS A 41 4.99 1.13 3.54
C LYS A 41 5.75 0.92 4.83
N ALA A 42 6.39 1.96 5.30
CA ALA A 42 7.05 2.00 6.60
C ALA A 42 6.79 3.35 7.29
N LYS A 43 6.64 3.30 8.60
CA LYS A 43 6.71 4.45 9.49
C LYS A 43 8.16 4.91 9.69
N ASP A 44 9.05 3.93 9.68
CA ASP A 44 10.49 4.06 9.73
C ASP A 44 11.08 3.07 8.72
N LEU A 45 11.60 3.60 7.60
CA LEU A 45 12.14 2.79 6.50
C LEU A 45 13.27 1.88 6.96
N ARG A 46 14.24 2.42 7.74
CA ARG A 46 15.40 1.63 8.21
C ARG A 46 14.93 0.46 9.07
N ASN A 47 14.14 0.70 10.09
CA ASN A 47 13.67 -0.34 10.99
C ASN A 47 12.84 -1.40 10.26
N ARG A 48 11.93 -0.96 9.40
CA ARG A 48 11.05 -1.87 8.67
C ARG A 48 11.80 -2.74 7.69
N VAL A 49 12.67 -2.16 6.87
CA VAL A 49 13.42 -2.89 5.85
C VAL A 49 14.46 -3.81 6.50
N SER A 50 15.18 -3.33 7.53
CA SER A 50 16.12 -4.17 8.31
C SER A 50 15.47 -5.43 8.85
N SER A 51 14.19 -5.33 9.21
CA SER A 51 13.47 -6.47 9.79
C SER A 51 13.34 -7.67 8.86
N TYR A 52 13.46 -7.52 7.56
CA TYR A 52 13.44 -8.64 6.60
C TYR A 52 14.77 -9.40 6.53
N PHE A 53 15.88 -8.73 6.89
CA PHE A 53 17.24 -9.25 6.73
C PHE A 53 17.89 -9.67 8.07
N GLN A 54 17.14 -9.62 9.18
CA GLN A 54 17.64 -10.08 10.49
C GLN A 54 17.66 -11.60 10.56
N ALA A 55 18.79 -12.16 10.98
CA ALA A 55 18.93 -13.60 11.22
C ALA A 55 17.99 -14.09 12.34
N GLY A 56 17.45 -15.30 12.21
CA GLY A 56 16.65 -15.96 13.26
C GLY A 56 15.17 -15.57 13.32
N ARG A 57 14.64 -14.82 12.36
CA ARG A 57 13.20 -14.57 12.28
C ARG A 57 12.46 -15.71 11.58
N ASN A 58 11.42 -16.22 12.23
CA ASN A 58 10.40 -17.04 11.58
C ASN A 58 9.56 -16.15 10.67
N LEU A 59 9.98 -16.00 9.41
CA LEU A 59 9.17 -15.37 8.38
C LEU A 59 8.13 -16.39 7.88
N GLU A 60 6.96 -15.92 7.50
CA GLU A 60 6.02 -16.75 6.75
C GLU A 60 6.69 -17.31 5.48
N PRO A 61 6.43 -18.57 5.08
CA PRO A 61 7.11 -19.21 3.95
C PRO A 61 7.12 -18.39 2.66
N ALA A 62 6.04 -17.67 2.37
CA ALA A 62 5.95 -16.80 1.20
C ALA A 62 6.92 -15.59 1.28
N LYS A 63 7.16 -15.07 2.50
CA LYS A 63 8.12 -13.98 2.72
C LYS A 63 9.57 -14.46 2.63
N GLU A 64 9.87 -15.68 3.10
CA GLU A 64 11.20 -16.27 2.92
C GLU A 64 11.55 -16.42 1.45
N ILE A 65 10.63 -16.97 0.65
CA ILE A 65 10.79 -17.11 -0.79
C ILE A 65 10.98 -15.73 -1.45
N MET A 66 10.21 -14.73 -1.02
CA MET A 66 10.33 -13.36 -1.51
C MET A 66 11.72 -12.79 -1.21
N VAL A 67 12.18 -12.87 0.05
CA VAL A 67 13.48 -12.34 0.48
C VAL A 67 14.62 -12.98 -0.32
N GLY A 68 14.55 -14.27 -0.59
CA GLY A 68 15.54 -14.97 -1.43
C GLY A 68 15.56 -14.53 -2.91
N ARG A 69 14.58 -13.75 -3.36
CA ARG A 69 14.51 -13.22 -4.74
C ARG A 69 14.85 -11.75 -4.86
N ILE A 70 15.03 -11.04 -3.73
CA ILE A 70 15.35 -9.61 -3.74
C ILE A 70 16.77 -9.42 -4.25
N VAL A 71 16.90 -8.61 -5.29
CA VAL A 71 18.19 -8.19 -5.88
C VAL A 71 18.40 -6.70 -5.67
N GLU A 72 17.32 -5.92 -5.74
CA GLU A 72 17.37 -4.46 -5.62
C GLU A 72 16.32 -3.96 -4.64
N LEU A 73 16.69 -2.92 -3.89
CA LEU A 73 15.82 -2.17 -3.00
C LEU A 73 15.73 -0.73 -3.50
N GLU A 74 14.52 -0.28 -3.74
CA GLU A 74 14.21 1.12 -4.03
C GLU A 74 13.34 1.70 -2.91
N THR A 75 13.57 2.95 -2.53
CA THR A 75 12.82 3.60 -1.46
C THR A 75 12.41 5.01 -1.84
N ILE A 76 11.22 5.41 -1.41
CA ILE A 76 10.68 6.76 -1.56
C ILE A 76 10.35 7.28 -0.17
N VAL A 77 11.05 8.32 0.26
CA VAL A 77 10.77 9.00 1.54
C VAL A 77 9.59 9.95 1.34
N VAL A 78 8.69 9.97 2.30
CA VAL A 78 7.52 10.86 2.30
C VAL A 78 7.43 11.63 3.62
N SER A 79 6.54 12.60 3.69
CA SER A 79 6.41 13.49 4.86
C SER A 79 5.56 12.87 5.99
N SER A 80 4.68 11.91 5.68
CA SER A 80 3.75 11.33 6.65
C SER A 80 3.44 9.85 6.39
N GLU A 81 2.94 9.16 7.43
CA GLU A 81 2.43 7.78 7.28
C GLU A 81 1.23 7.69 6.32
N LEU A 82 0.39 8.71 6.30
CA LEU A 82 -0.77 8.76 5.41
C LEU A 82 -0.32 8.84 3.94
N GLU A 83 0.65 9.69 3.66
CA GLU A 83 1.24 9.79 2.33
C GLU A 83 1.90 8.46 1.92
N ALA A 84 2.64 7.80 2.83
CA ALA A 84 3.20 6.48 2.57
C ALA A 84 2.11 5.45 2.22
N LEU A 85 0.97 5.47 2.91
CA LEU A 85 -0.14 4.55 2.66
C LEU A 85 -0.78 4.78 1.28
N LEU A 86 -1.00 6.04 0.90
CA LEU A 86 -1.56 6.39 -0.41
C LEU A 86 -0.61 6.02 -1.55
N LEU A 87 0.69 6.28 -1.35
CA LEU A 87 1.72 5.97 -2.33
C LEU A 87 1.89 4.46 -2.48
N GLU A 88 1.91 3.69 -1.38
CA GLU A 88 1.94 2.22 -1.40
C GLU A 88 0.79 1.66 -2.25
N GLY A 89 -0.45 2.10 -1.99
CA GLY A 89 -1.62 1.66 -2.74
C GLY A 89 -1.53 1.98 -4.23
N SER A 90 -1.02 3.16 -4.59
CA SER A 90 -0.83 3.59 -5.98
C SER A 90 0.23 2.75 -6.68
N LEU A 91 1.36 2.47 -6.01
CA LEU A 91 2.45 1.65 -6.55
C LEU A 91 2.04 0.17 -6.70
N ILE A 92 1.26 -0.37 -5.76
CA ILE A 92 0.71 -1.73 -5.88
C ILE A 92 -0.23 -1.83 -7.08
N LYS A 93 -1.08 -0.82 -7.30
CA LYS A 93 -1.96 -0.76 -8.48
C LYS A 93 -1.19 -0.62 -9.79
N LYS A 94 -0.07 0.10 -9.77
CA LYS A 94 0.78 0.31 -10.95
C LYS A 94 1.56 -0.95 -11.33
N TYR A 95 2.20 -1.61 -10.35
CA TYR A 95 3.15 -2.69 -10.60
C TYR A 95 2.56 -4.09 -10.44
N HIS A 96 1.39 -4.24 -9.80
CA HIS A 96 0.76 -5.52 -9.49
C HIS A 96 1.74 -6.56 -8.91
N PRO A 97 2.47 -6.24 -7.81
CA PRO A 97 3.55 -7.07 -7.35
C PRO A 97 3.03 -8.42 -6.84
N ARG A 98 3.74 -9.49 -7.20
CA ARG A 98 3.32 -10.88 -6.91
C ARG A 98 3.08 -11.16 -5.43
N TYR A 99 3.88 -10.55 -4.55
CA TYR A 99 3.82 -10.81 -3.11
C TYR A 99 2.90 -9.87 -2.31
N ASN A 100 2.23 -8.92 -2.97
CA ASN A 100 1.24 -8.05 -2.33
C ASN A 100 -0.18 -8.61 -2.38
N ILE A 101 -0.39 -9.84 -1.90
CA ILE A 101 -1.67 -10.56 -2.03
C ILE A 101 -2.84 -9.80 -1.39
N ILE A 102 -2.58 -9.13 -0.25
CA ILE A 102 -3.64 -8.48 0.56
C ILE A 102 -4.17 -7.19 -0.08
N LEU A 103 -3.33 -6.47 -0.86
CA LEU A 103 -3.71 -5.19 -1.47
C LEU A 103 -4.12 -5.33 -2.95
N ARG A 104 -4.14 -6.56 -3.51
CA ARG A 104 -4.77 -6.85 -4.81
C ARG A 104 -6.29 -6.70 -4.79
N ASP A 105 -6.90 -6.88 -3.63
CA ASP A 105 -8.31 -6.62 -3.45
C ASP A 105 -8.54 -5.10 -3.31
N ASP A 106 -9.31 -4.53 -4.22
CA ASP A 106 -9.79 -3.13 -4.16
C ASP A 106 -10.58 -2.79 -2.88
N LYS A 107 -10.64 -3.73 -1.94
CA LYS A 107 -11.37 -3.64 -0.67
C LYS A 107 -10.76 -2.70 0.36
N TYR A 108 -9.50 -2.24 0.15
CA TYR A 108 -8.79 -1.44 1.15
C TYR A 108 -9.20 0.02 1.18
N PHE A 109 -9.56 0.59 0.04
CA PHE A 109 -9.94 2.00 -0.05
C PHE A 109 -11.43 2.17 -0.24
N THR A 110 -11.97 3.15 0.46
CA THR A 110 -13.37 3.54 0.38
C THR A 110 -13.45 4.92 -0.25
N PHE A 111 -14.40 5.10 -1.14
CA PHE A 111 -14.70 6.38 -1.77
C PHE A 111 -16.14 6.78 -1.45
N ILE A 112 -16.38 8.07 -1.35
CA ILE A 112 -17.73 8.64 -1.37
C ILE A 112 -18.03 8.99 -2.82
N LYS A 113 -19.07 8.40 -3.36
CA LYS A 113 -19.59 8.69 -4.70
C LYS A 113 -20.82 9.59 -4.57
N ILE A 114 -20.90 10.64 -5.37
CA ILE A 114 -22.09 11.48 -5.51
C ILE A 114 -22.57 11.33 -6.95
N THR A 115 -23.81 10.82 -7.13
CA THR A 115 -24.41 10.65 -8.44
C THR A 115 -24.94 12.01 -8.91
N LEU A 116 -24.31 12.61 -9.93
CA LEU A 116 -24.69 13.95 -10.40
C LEU A 116 -25.66 13.91 -11.59
N ARG A 117 -25.79 12.74 -12.24
CA ARG A 117 -26.65 12.59 -13.43
C ARG A 117 -28.05 12.08 -13.12
N ASP A 118 -28.26 11.63 -11.89
CA ASP A 118 -29.56 11.15 -11.46
C ASP A 118 -30.49 12.33 -11.14
N ALA A 119 -31.78 12.15 -11.37
CA ALA A 119 -32.79 13.17 -11.04
C ALA A 119 -32.76 13.57 -9.54
N LEU A 120 -32.36 12.63 -8.69
CA LEU A 120 -32.09 12.84 -7.26
C LEU A 120 -30.66 12.39 -6.97
N PRO A 121 -29.70 13.32 -6.82
CA PRO A 121 -28.33 12.97 -6.45
C PRO A 121 -28.27 12.19 -5.15
N GLN A 122 -27.57 11.06 -5.18
CA GLN A 122 -27.39 10.18 -4.01
C GLN A 122 -25.92 10.17 -3.56
N ILE A 123 -25.73 9.93 -2.26
CA ILE A 123 -24.40 9.73 -1.69
C ILE A 123 -24.24 8.27 -1.33
N GLU A 124 -23.28 7.62 -1.99
CA GLU A 124 -22.97 6.20 -1.82
C GLU A 124 -21.54 6.01 -1.30
N ILE A 125 -21.34 4.92 -0.55
CA ILE A 125 -20.01 4.47 -0.14
C ILE A 125 -19.58 3.33 -1.05
N VAL A 126 -18.60 3.59 -1.92
CA VAL A 126 -18.13 2.63 -2.91
C VAL A 126 -16.66 2.28 -2.71
N ARG A 127 -16.22 1.16 -3.26
CA ARG A 127 -14.83 0.70 -3.20
C ARG A 127 -14.09 0.84 -4.53
N ARG A 128 -14.80 1.15 -5.60
CA ARG A 128 -14.24 1.31 -6.95
C ARG A 128 -14.72 2.62 -7.55
N ILE A 129 -13.86 3.25 -8.33
CA ILE A 129 -14.19 4.40 -9.15
C ILE A 129 -14.61 3.89 -10.54
N THR A 130 -15.78 4.30 -11.01
CA THR A 130 -16.28 4.01 -12.34
C THR A 130 -16.38 5.30 -13.16
N LYS A 131 -16.25 5.19 -14.48
CA LYS A 131 -16.40 6.34 -15.39
C LYS A 131 -17.88 6.58 -15.74
N ASP A 132 -18.71 6.84 -14.75
CA ASP A 132 -20.16 7.02 -14.88
C ASP A 132 -20.61 8.50 -14.82
N GLY A 133 -19.65 9.44 -14.73
CA GLY A 133 -19.92 10.86 -14.60
C GLY A 133 -20.29 11.31 -13.18
N SER A 134 -20.25 10.40 -12.21
CA SER A 134 -20.39 10.71 -10.80
C SER A 134 -19.12 11.37 -10.24
N ARG A 135 -19.26 12.10 -9.15
CA ARG A 135 -18.14 12.71 -8.44
C ARG A 135 -17.66 11.81 -7.31
N TYR A 136 -16.34 11.58 -7.26
CA TYR A 136 -15.73 10.70 -6.26
C TYR A 136 -14.82 11.49 -5.34
N PHE A 137 -14.92 11.20 -4.04
CA PHE A 137 -14.08 11.77 -2.97
C PHE A 137 -13.36 10.64 -2.24
N GLY A 138 -12.09 10.82 -1.95
CA GLY A 138 -11.22 9.82 -1.32
C GLY A 138 -9.88 9.71 -2.05
N PRO A 139 -9.08 8.69 -1.79
CA PRO A 139 -9.39 7.46 -1.04
C PRO A 139 -9.42 7.63 0.48
N PHE A 140 -10.35 6.98 1.16
CA PHE A 140 -10.40 6.92 2.62
C PHE A 140 -9.98 5.53 3.10
N THR A 141 -9.19 5.49 4.16
CA THR A 141 -8.63 4.24 4.71
C THR A 141 -9.57 3.50 5.66
N SER A 142 -10.65 4.15 6.11
CA SER A 142 -11.59 3.58 7.07
C SER A 142 -13.03 3.84 6.65
N ALA A 143 -13.69 2.81 6.15
CA ALA A 143 -15.13 2.85 5.81
C ALA A 143 -16.01 3.17 7.03
N TRP A 144 -15.60 2.74 8.23
CA TRP A 144 -16.32 3.04 9.46
C TRP A 144 -16.33 4.54 9.75
N ARG A 145 -15.16 5.21 9.68
CA ARG A 145 -15.06 6.67 9.89
C ARG A 145 -15.87 7.44 8.86
N VAL A 146 -15.81 7.02 7.59
CA VAL A 146 -16.63 7.62 6.52
C VAL A 146 -18.12 7.52 6.83
N ARG A 147 -18.60 6.34 7.27
CA ARG A 147 -20.01 6.17 7.66
C ARG A 147 -20.40 7.07 8.82
N GLN A 148 -19.55 7.20 9.85
CA GLN A 148 -19.84 8.07 10.99
C GLN A 148 -19.91 9.54 10.56
N THR A 149 -18.98 9.99 9.73
CA THR A 149 -18.96 11.36 9.17
C THR A 149 -20.21 11.63 8.34
N LEU A 150 -20.57 10.72 7.42
CA LEU A 150 -21.78 10.87 6.61
C LEU A 150 -23.05 10.86 7.46
N LYS A 151 -23.11 10.04 8.52
CA LYS A 151 -24.23 10.04 9.48
C LYS A 151 -24.36 11.38 10.21
N LEU A 152 -23.25 12.02 10.54
CA LEU A 152 -23.25 13.35 11.15
C LEU A 152 -23.69 14.42 10.14
N ILE A 153 -23.18 14.38 8.93
CA ILE A 153 -23.55 15.30 7.84
C ILE A 153 -25.04 15.18 7.50
N LYS A 154 -25.59 13.96 7.50
CA LYS A 154 -27.00 13.70 7.21
C LYS A 154 -27.96 14.37 8.23
N ARG A 155 -27.50 14.64 9.47
CA ARG A 155 -28.28 15.38 10.47
C ARG A 155 -28.38 16.88 10.17
N ILE A 156 -27.39 17.41 9.46
CA ILE A 156 -27.30 18.85 9.12
C ILE A 156 -27.88 19.08 7.72
N PHE A 157 -27.52 18.22 6.79
CA PHE A 157 -27.93 18.28 5.38
C PHE A 157 -28.77 17.05 5.05
N HIS A 158 -30.03 17.26 4.68
CA HIS A 158 -30.91 16.17 4.25
C HIS A 158 -30.56 15.77 2.83
N TYR A 159 -29.89 14.63 2.65
CA TYR A 159 -29.56 14.06 1.33
C TYR A 159 -30.04 12.62 1.22
N CYS A 160 -30.29 12.17 0.00
CA CYS A 160 -30.70 10.80 -0.29
C CYS A 160 -29.50 9.83 -0.18
N THR A 161 -29.74 8.69 0.44
CA THR A 161 -28.86 7.53 0.48
C THR A 161 -29.66 6.31 0.05
N GLU A 162 -29.00 5.33 -0.61
CA GLU A 162 -29.61 4.00 -0.72
C GLU A 162 -30.05 3.45 0.62
#